data_7d6bdd7f70b096fc7c6b6dcb1359959e
#
_entry.id   7d6bdd7f70b096fc7c6b6dcb1359959e
#
_cell.length_a   1.000
_cell.length_b   1.000
_cell.length_c   1.000
_cell.angle_alpha   90.00
_cell.angle_beta   90.00
_cell.angle_gamma   90.00
#
_symmetry.space_group_name_H-M   'P 1'
#
loop_
_entity.id
_entity.type
_entity.pdbx_description
1 polymer ?
#
loop_
_entity_poly.entity_id
_entity_poly.type
_entity_poly.pdbx_seq_one_letter_code
_entity_poly.pdbx_strand_id
1 'polypeptide(L)'
;MMRKPIITGNWEMNNTVAAGTALVKELAPLVKDNNAVDIVVCPTFTALAAVCEAVKGTNIHVGAQNVHWEKSGAFTGEISAEMLTELGVEYVVIGHSERREMFGETDEYVNKRAKAALAAGITPIVCCGETLETREAGTTNDFVSGQIKAALEGLTAQQVASLVIAYEPIWAIGTGKTATFEQAEEVCACIRETVKA
;
A
#
# COMPACT_ATOMS: atom_id res chain seq x y z
N MET A 1 -2.51 7.71 21.86
CA MET A 1 -3.44 6.64 21.42
C MET A 1 -2.67 5.65 20.58
N MET A 2 -2.87 4.34 20.76
CA MET A 2 -2.33 3.36 19.81
C MET A 2 -3.07 3.50 18.47
N ARG A 3 -2.34 3.40 17.36
CA ARG A 3 -2.95 3.36 16.02
C ARG A 3 -3.81 2.11 15.89
N LYS A 4 -4.96 2.22 15.22
CA LYS A 4 -5.78 1.06 14.90
C LYS A 4 -4.99 0.17 13.92
N PRO A 5 -4.88 -1.13 14.19
CA PRO A 5 -4.26 -2.05 13.24
C PRO A 5 -5.02 -2.09 11.92
N ILE A 6 -4.31 -2.38 10.84
CA ILE A 6 -4.87 -2.52 9.50
C ILE A 6 -4.54 -3.90 8.94
N ILE A 7 -5.52 -4.55 8.32
CA ILE A 7 -5.35 -5.79 7.56
C ILE A 7 -5.70 -5.48 6.12
N THR A 8 -4.71 -5.52 5.26
CA THR A 8 -4.86 -5.15 3.84
C THR A 8 -4.60 -6.36 2.95
N GLY A 9 -5.57 -6.68 2.09
CA GLY A 9 -5.43 -7.66 1.02
C GLY A 9 -5.07 -6.98 -0.29
N ASN A 10 -3.81 -7.03 -0.69
CA ASN A 10 -3.41 -6.63 -2.04
C ASN A 10 -3.68 -7.78 -3.00
N TRP A 11 -4.60 -7.57 -3.95
CA TRP A 11 -4.99 -8.65 -4.87
C TRP A 11 -4.03 -8.80 -6.05
N GLU A 12 -3.14 -7.86 -6.24
CA GLU A 12 -2.21 -7.85 -7.37
C GLU A 12 -2.97 -8.02 -8.71
N MET A 13 -2.46 -8.79 -9.65
CA MET A 13 -3.14 -9.05 -10.93
C MET A 13 -4.06 -10.29 -10.84
N ASN A 14 -4.92 -10.33 -9.82
CA ASN A 14 -5.87 -11.43 -9.62
C ASN A 14 -7.31 -10.90 -9.55
N ASN A 15 -8.24 -11.80 -9.78
CA ASN A 15 -9.70 -11.60 -9.74
C ASN A 15 -10.25 -10.73 -10.88
N THR A 16 -11.15 -11.33 -11.66
CA THR A 16 -12.04 -10.61 -12.57
C THR A 16 -13.06 -9.80 -11.76
N VAL A 17 -13.80 -8.92 -12.41
CA VAL A 17 -14.89 -8.15 -11.79
C VAL A 17 -15.87 -9.05 -11.04
N ALA A 18 -16.31 -10.13 -11.67
CA ALA A 18 -17.26 -11.07 -11.07
C ALA A 18 -16.65 -11.80 -9.86
N ALA A 19 -15.41 -12.30 -9.98
CA ALA A 19 -14.73 -13.00 -8.90
C ALA A 19 -14.45 -12.07 -7.71
N GLY A 20 -13.97 -10.86 -7.97
CA GLY A 20 -13.71 -9.87 -6.92
C GLY A 20 -14.97 -9.43 -6.17
N THR A 21 -16.06 -9.22 -6.92
CA THR A 21 -17.38 -8.90 -6.32
C THR A 21 -17.91 -10.06 -5.47
N ALA A 22 -17.76 -11.30 -5.93
CA ALA A 22 -18.15 -12.48 -5.15
C ALA A 22 -17.33 -12.59 -3.86
N LEU A 23 -16.01 -12.44 -3.96
CA LEU A 23 -15.09 -12.52 -2.82
C LEU A 23 -15.45 -11.52 -1.70
N VAL A 24 -15.71 -10.26 -2.02
CA VAL A 24 -16.07 -9.28 -0.99
C VAL A 24 -17.46 -9.53 -0.40
N LYS A 25 -18.40 -10.06 -1.17
CA LYS A 25 -19.71 -10.47 -0.66
C LYS A 25 -19.64 -11.64 0.32
N GLU A 26 -18.70 -12.58 0.09
CA GLU A 26 -18.43 -13.69 1.01
C GLU A 26 -17.65 -13.20 2.25
N LEU A 27 -16.71 -12.27 2.09
CA LEU A 27 -15.91 -11.71 3.18
C LEU A 27 -16.76 -10.87 4.13
N ALA A 28 -17.65 -10.02 3.63
CA ALA A 28 -18.38 -9.03 4.43
C ALA A 28 -19.10 -9.63 5.64
N PRO A 29 -19.87 -10.72 5.54
CA PRO A 29 -20.54 -11.31 6.72
C PRO A 29 -19.56 -11.92 7.73
N LEU A 30 -18.36 -12.33 7.30
CA LEU A 30 -17.36 -12.93 8.18
C LEU A 30 -16.65 -11.88 9.06
N VAL A 31 -16.61 -10.64 8.61
CA VAL A 31 -15.86 -9.56 9.28
C VAL A 31 -16.74 -8.45 9.84
N LYS A 32 -18.07 -8.51 9.65
CA LYS A 32 -19.04 -7.43 9.97
C LYS A 32 -18.96 -6.91 11.40
N ASP A 33 -18.65 -7.78 12.36
CA ASP A 33 -18.61 -7.45 13.78
C ASP A 33 -17.19 -7.10 14.27
N ASN A 34 -16.19 -7.15 13.38
CA ASN A 34 -14.80 -6.84 13.71
C ASN A 34 -14.51 -5.35 13.55
N ASN A 35 -14.50 -4.63 14.67
CA ASN A 35 -14.15 -3.21 14.72
C ASN A 35 -12.74 -2.95 15.29
N ALA A 36 -11.99 -4.02 15.62
CA ALA A 36 -10.67 -3.91 16.23
C ALA A 36 -9.59 -3.51 15.23
N VAL A 37 -9.81 -3.77 13.93
CA VAL A 37 -8.87 -3.47 12.84
C VAL A 37 -9.61 -2.77 11.70
N ASP A 38 -8.86 -2.03 10.87
CA ASP A 38 -9.35 -1.60 9.56
C ASP A 38 -9.11 -2.73 8.56
N ILE A 39 -10.13 -3.07 7.78
CA ILE A 39 -10.10 -4.16 6.80
C ILE A 39 -10.12 -3.51 5.42
N VAL A 40 -9.05 -3.70 4.65
CA VAL A 40 -8.89 -3.07 3.33
C VAL A 40 -8.70 -4.14 2.26
N VAL A 41 -9.37 -3.98 1.13
CA VAL A 41 -9.14 -4.78 -0.08
C VAL A 41 -8.67 -3.89 -1.20
N CYS A 42 -7.61 -4.30 -1.91
CA CYS A 42 -7.04 -3.55 -3.02
C CYS A 42 -7.20 -4.35 -4.33
N PRO A 43 -8.37 -4.22 -5.01
CA PRO A 43 -8.62 -4.91 -6.26
C PRO A 43 -7.87 -4.27 -7.44
N THR A 44 -7.87 -4.96 -8.59
CA THR A 44 -7.42 -4.38 -9.86
C THR A 44 -8.30 -3.18 -10.25
N PHE A 45 -7.77 -2.23 -11.05
CA PHE A 45 -8.54 -1.07 -11.51
C PHE A 45 -9.82 -1.45 -12.26
N THR A 46 -9.80 -2.56 -13.01
CA THR A 46 -10.98 -3.05 -13.75
C THR A 46 -12.11 -3.50 -12.84
N ALA A 47 -11.82 -3.94 -11.62
CA ALA A 47 -12.80 -4.38 -10.64
C ALA A 47 -13.16 -3.31 -9.61
N LEU A 48 -12.38 -2.21 -9.55
CA LEU A 48 -12.42 -1.24 -8.47
C LEU A 48 -13.82 -0.65 -8.24
N ALA A 49 -14.48 -0.14 -9.28
CA ALA A 49 -15.82 0.45 -9.18
C ALA A 49 -16.86 -0.57 -8.68
N ALA A 50 -16.81 -1.80 -9.17
CA ALA A 50 -17.75 -2.84 -8.77
C ALA A 50 -17.53 -3.31 -7.32
N VAL A 51 -16.27 -3.36 -6.88
CA VAL A 51 -15.93 -3.70 -5.49
C VAL A 51 -16.34 -2.57 -4.55
N CYS A 52 -16.08 -1.30 -4.90
CA CYS A 52 -16.54 -0.15 -4.12
C CYS A 52 -18.08 -0.18 -3.91
N GLU A 53 -18.83 -0.53 -4.95
CA GLU A 53 -20.29 -0.67 -4.84
C GLU A 53 -20.68 -1.86 -3.95
N ALA A 54 -19.98 -2.99 -4.09
CA ALA A 54 -20.32 -4.23 -3.36
C ALA A 54 -20.04 -4.15 -1.85
N VAL A 55 -19.12 -3.29 -1.41
CA VAL A 55 -18.79 -3.12 0.02
C VAL A 55 -19.59 -2.03 0.72
N LYS A 56 -20.46 -1.30 0.01
CA LYS A 56 -21.29 -0.26 0.61
C LYS A 56 -22.11 -0.80 1.79
N GLY A 57 -22.05 -0.08 2.91
CA GLY A 57 -22.73 -0.46 4.14
C GLY A 57 -22.06 -1.58 4.93
N THR A 58 -20.85 -1.99 4.55
CA THR A 58 -19.99 -2.91 5.32
C THR A 58 -18.89 -2.14 6.04
N ASN A 59 -18.08 -2.84 6.83
CA ASN A 59 -16.86 -2.31 7.46
C ASN A 59 -15.58 -2.59 6.65
N ILE A 60 -15.72 -2.90 5.35
CA ILE A 60 -14.61 -3.13 4.44
C ILE A 60 -14.32 -1.84 3.69
N HIS A 61 -13.07 -1.39 3.75
CA HIS A 61 -12.54 -0.27 2.99
C HIS A 61 -11.94 -0.74 1.66
N VAL A 62 -11.90 0.15 0.69
CA VAL A 62 -11.29 -0.14 -0.62
C VAL A 62 -10.05 0.68 -0.82
N GLY A 63 -8.99 0.01 -1.28
CA GLY A 63 -7.75 0.61 -1.72
C GLY A 63 -7.52 0.39 -3.21
N ALA A 64 -6.76 1.28 -3.83
CA ALA A 64 -6.23 1.10 -5.18
C ALA A 64 -4.81 0.51 -5.12
N GLN A 65 -4.34 -0.08 -6.23
CA GLN A 65 -3.00 -0.68 -6.31
C GLN A 65 -1.94 0.29 -6.84
N ASN A 66 -2.33 1.48 -7.28
CA ASN A 66 -1.45 2.55 -7.73
C ASN A 66 -2.24 3.85 -7.88
N VAL A 67 -1.52 4.98 -8.03
CA VAL A 67 -2.06 6.29 -8.36
C VAL A 67 -0.99 7.11 -9.08
N HIS A 68 -1.37 7.92 -10.04
CA HIS A 68 -0.48 8.89 -10.66
C HIS A 68 -0.52 10.23 -9.90
N TRP A 69 0.59 10.97 -9.92
CA TRP A 69 0.68 12.27 -9.21
C TRP A 69 0.08 13.44 -9.99
N GLU A 70 -0.11 13.33 -11.29
CA GLU A 70 -0.79 14.34 -12.08
C GLU A 70 -2.31 14.18 -12.02
N LYS A 71 -3.01 15.30 -12.06
CA LYS A 71 -4.49 15.29 -12.02
C LYS A 71 -5.10 14.80 -13.32
N SER A 72 -4.46 15.11 -14.44
CA SER A 72 -4.89 14.72 -15.79
C SER A 72 -3.75 14.95 -16.78
N GLY A 73 -3.89 14.45 -18.00
CA GLY A 73 -2.91 14.73 -19.06
C GLY A 73 -2.59 13.51 -19.92
N ALA A 74 -1.46 13.60 -20.65
CA ALA A 74 -1.00 12.56 -21.58
C ALA A 74 -0.22 11.46 -20.83
N PHE A 75 -0.90 10.74 -19.97
CA PHE A 75 -0.36 9.65 -19.15
C PHE A 75 -1.15 8.36 -19.42
N THR A 76 -1.01 7.84 -20.63
CA THR A 76 -1.78 6.67 -21.10
C THR A 76 -1.63 5.48 -20.13
N GLY A 77 -2.77 5.01 -19.61
CA GLY A 77 -2.83 3.87 -18.69
C GLY A 77 -2.75 4.23 -17.20
N GLU A 78 -2.45 5.49 -16.85
CA GLU A 78 -2.42 5.96 -15.46
C GLU A 78 -3.80 6.36 -14.94
N ILE A 79 -3.95 6.31 -13.62
CA ILE A 79 -5.16 6.66 -12.88
C ILE A 79 -4.84 7.81 -11.92
N SER A 80 -5.58 8.91 -12.00
CA SER A 80 -5.40 10.04 -11.09
C SER A 80 -6.07 9.82 -9.73
N ALA A 81 -5.64 10.58 -8.72
CA ALA A 81 -6.26 10.53 -7.40
C ALA A 81 -7.74 10.95 -7.43
N GLU A 82 -8.12 11.89 -8.32
CA GLU A 82 -9.51 12.33 -8.50
C GLU A 82 -10.41 11.19 -9.00
N MET A 83 -9.92 10.38 -9.96
CA MET A 83 -10.66 9.19 -10.44
C MET A 83 -10.87 8.16 -9.31
N LEU A 84 -9.95 8.05 -8.38
CA LEU A 84 -10.06 7.14 -7.23
C LEU A 84 -11.05 7.68 -6.19
N THR A 85 -10.99 8.97 -5.87
CA THR A 85 -11.89 9.58 -4.89
C THR A 85 -13.35 9.60 -5.37
N GLU A 86 -13.60 9.75 -6.67
CA GLU A 86 -14.94 9.64 -7.27
C GLU A 86 -15.59 8.29 -6.96
N LEU A 87 -14.80 7.22 -6.93
CA LEU A 87 -15.28 5.87 -6.60
C LEU A 87 -15.41 5.62 -5.09
N GLY A 88 -14.92 6.54 -4.24
CA GLY A 88 -14.88 6.35 -2.79
C GLY A 88 -13.72 5.50 -2.31
N VAL A 89 -12.62 5.44 -3.05
CA VAL A 89 -11.39 4.77 -2.63
C VAL A 89 -10.72 5.53 -1.49
N GLU A 90 -10.39 4.83 -0.41
CA GLU A 90 -9.86 5.42 0.82
C GLU A 90 -8.35 5.18 1.02
N TYR A 91 -7.81 4.15 0.39
CA TYR A 91 -6.40 3.76 0.50
C TYR A 91 -5.76 3.59 -0.88
N VAL A 92 -4.44 3.66 -0.93
CA VAL A 92 -3.70 3.33 -2.15
C VAL A 92 -2.34 2.73 -1.83
N VAL A 93 -2.05 1.58 -2.42
CA VAL A 93 -0.72 0.94 -2.39
C VAL A 93 0.19 1.69 -3.36
N ILE A 94 1.36 2.12 -2.90
CA ILE A 94 2.36 2.80 -3.71
C ILE A 94 3.76 2.25 -3.43
N GLY A 95 4.59 2.21 -4.46
CA GLY A 95 5.97 1.73 -4.34
C GLY A 95 6.09 0.23 -4.04
N HIS A 96 5.06 -0.58 -4.37
CA HIS A 96 5.13 -2.03 -4.26
C HIS A 96 6.34 -2.59 -5.00
N SER A 97 6.97 -3.63 -4.46
CA SER A 97 8.20 -4.21 -5.01
C SER A 97 8.10 -4.56 -6.49
N GLU A 98 7.00 -5.16 -6.93
CA GLU A 98 6.76 -5.47 -8.34
C GLU A 98 6.78 -4.22 -9.23
N ARG A 99 6.22 -3.09 -8.75
CA ARG A 99 6.22 -1.87 -9.54
C ARG A 99 7.60 -1.21 -9.62
N ARG A 100 8.38 -1.33 -8.56
CA ARG A 100 9.79 -0.88 -8.56
C ARG A 100 10.62 -1.73 -9.51
N GLU A 101 10.47 -3.04 -9.48
CA GLU A 101 11.26 -3.98 -10.25
C GLU A 101 10.83 -4.02 -11.73
N MET A 102 9.53 -4.19 -12.01
CA MET A 102 9.02 -4.45 -13.36
C MET A 102 8.69 -3.17 -14.13
N PHE A 103 8.36 -2.07 -13.44
CA PHE A 103 7.89 -0.82 -14.06
C PHE A 103 8.84 0.36 -13.80
N GLY A 104 9.98 0.13 -13.13
CA GLY A 104 11.01 1.15 -12.91
C GLY A 104 10.58 2.28 -12.00
N GLU A 105 9.66 2.03 -11.05
CA GLU A 105 9.24 3.05 -10.09
C GLU A 105 10.37 3.37 -9.11
N THR A 106 10.76 4.64 -9.08
CA THR A 106 11.80 5.16 -8.20
C THR A 106 11.23 5.65 -6.88
N ASP A 107 12.09 5.88 -5.87
CA ASP A 107 11.70 6.50 -4.61
C ASP A 107 11.11 7.90 -4.81
N GLU A 108 11.61 8.66 -5.80
CA GLU A 108 11.03 9.94 -6.18
C GLU A 108 9.57 9.80 -6.65
N TYR A 109 9.28 8.77 -7.45
CA TYR A 109 7.90 8.50 -7.91
C TYR A 109 7.00 8.12 -6.74
N VAL A 110 7.50 7.34 -5.80
CA VAL A 110 6.75 6.96 -4.58
C VAL A 110 6.42 8.21 -3.76
N ASN A 111 7.38 9.12 -3.57
CA ASN A 111 7.15 10.39 -2.87
C ASN A 111 6.10 11.26 -3.56
N LYS A 112 6.18 11.42 -4.90
CA LYS A 112 5.18 12.18 -5.67
C LYS A 112 3.78 11.59 -5.52
N ARG A 113 3.65 10.25 -5.59
CA ARG A 113 2.39 9.54 -5.40
C ARG A 113 1.85 9.68 -3.98
N ALA A 114 2.71 9.60 -2.97
CA ALA A 114 2.33 9.82 -1.57
C ALA A 114 1.72 11.20 -1.38
N LYS A 115 2.39 12.24 -1.91
CA LYS A 115 1.91 13.61 -1.85
C LYS A 115 0.57 13.80 -2.57
N ALA A 116 0.40 13.21 -3.76
CA ALA A 116 -0.84 13.29 -4.52
C ALA A 116 -2.00 12.58 -3.80
N ALA A 117 -1.79 11.39 -3.27
CA ALA A 117 -2.78 10.65 -2.51
C ALA A 117 -3.21 11.42 -1.25
N LEU A 118 -2.26 11.91 -0.46
CA LEU A 118 -2.54 12.72 0.75
C LEU A 118 -3.29 14.00 0.42
N ALA A 119 -2.93 14.69 -0.67
CA ALA A 119 -3.62 15.89 -1.11
C ALA A 119 -5.08 15.63 -1.52
N ALA A 120 -5.38 14.43 -1.99
CA ALA A 120 -6.73 13.99 -2.35
C ALA A 120 -7.50 13.35 -1.17
N GLY A 121 -6.91 13.24 0.02
CA GLY A 121 -7.53 12.62 1.18
C GLY A 121 -7.50 11.09 1.15
N ILE A 122 -6.70 10.48 0.27
CA ILE A 122 -6.49 9.04 0.20
C ILE A 122 -5.30 8.67 1.09
N THR A 123 -5.43 7.64 1.90
CA THR A 123 -4.36 7.15 2.78
C THR A 123 -3.35 6.32 1.99
N PRO A 124 -2.08 6.77 1.82
CA PRO A 124 -1.07 5.95 1.17
C PRO A 124 -0.65 4.77 2.04
N ILE A 125 -0.49 3.60 1.41
CA ILE A 125 0.21 2.43 1.95
C ILE A 125 1.55 2.37 1.19
N VAL A 126 2.58 2.90 1.83
CA VAL A 126 3.93 3.03 1.25
C VAL A 126 4.68 1.72 1.44
N CYS A 127 4.97 1.02 0.35
CA CYS A 127 5.72 -0.21 0.38
C CYS A 127 7.24 0.05 0.35
N CYS A 128 7.97 -0.70 1.14
CA CYS A 128 9.43 -0.72 1.18
C CYS A 128 9.92 -2.14 1.47
N GLY A 129 11.14 -2.44 1.05
CA GLY A 129 11.72 -3.74 1.29
C GLY A 129 13.01 -3.96 0.52
N GLU A 130 13.77 -4.95 0.92
CA GLU A 130 15.07 -5.28 0.37
C GLU A 130 15.07 -6.59 -0.40
N THR A 131 15.98 -6.69 -1.35
CA THR A 131 16.30 -7.92 -2.08
C THR A 131 17.14 -8.88 -1.21
N LEU A 132 17.25 -10.13 -1.64
CA LEU A 132 18.12 -11.12 -0.98
C LEU A 132 19.58 -10.66 -0.94
N GLU A 133 20.07 -10.09 -2.05
CA GLU A 133 21.43 -9.56 -2.14
C GLU A 133 21.70 -8.48 -1.07
N THR A 134 20.80 -7.51 -0.94
CA THR A 134 20.88 -6.46 0.08
C THR A 134 20.89 -7.05 1.50
N ARG A 135 20.07 -8.07 1.74
CA ARG A 135 20.01 -8.72 3.05
C ARG A 135 21.27 -9.51 3.36
N GLU A 136 21.78 -10.29 2.41
CA GLU A 136 23.02 -11.06 2.56
C GLU A 136 24.24 -10.15 2.72
N ALA A 137 24.23 -8.96 2.12
CA ALA A 137 25.26 -7.93 2.31
C ALA A 137 25.19 -7.25 3.70
N GLY A 138 24.15 -7.50 4.51
CA GLY A 138 23.98 -6.88 5.82
C GLY A 138 23.59 -5.40 5.78
N THR A 139 23.08 -4.89 4.64
CA THR A 139 22.74 -3.47 4.41
C THR A 139 21.23 -3.19 4.42
N THR A 140 20.42 -4.14 4.89
CA THR A 140 18.94 -4.04 4.93
C THR A 140 18.47 -2.75 5.58
N ASN A 141 18.94 -2.42 6.75
CA ASN A 141 18.48 -1.27 7.53
C ASN A 141 18.81 0.06 6.85
N ASP A 142 19.98 0.19 6.28
CA ASP A 142 20.38 1.39 5.52
C ASP A 142 19.56 1.55 4.25
N PHE A 143 19.34 0.46 3.52
CA PHE A 143 18.55 0.44 2.30
C PHE A 143 17.09 0.83 2.56
N VAL A 144 16.43 0.16 3.52
CA VAL A 144 15.03 0.43 3.85
C VAL A 144 14.86 1.83 4.44
N SER A 145 15.78 2.27 5.31
CA SER A 145 15.77 3.65 5.83
C SER A 145 15.89 4.68 4.70
N GLY A 146 16.71 4.40 3.68
CA GLY A 146 16.83 5.24 2.49
C GLY A 146 15.51 5.37 1.74
N GLN A 147 14.84 4.25 1.46
CA GLN A 147 13.52 4.23 0.83
C GLN A 147 12.47 5.05 1.63
N ILE A 148 12.43 4.87 2.96
CA ILE A 148 11.49 5.58 3.82
C ILE A 148 11.78 7.08 3.84
N LYS A 149 13.03 7.50 4.02
CA LYS A 149 13.42 8.92 4.00
C LYS A 149 13.02 9.59 2.68
N ALA A 150 13.31 8.94 1.55
CA ALA A 150 12.96 9.46 0.24
C ALA A 150 11.43 9.54 0.03
N ALA A 151 10.69 8.50 0.43
CA ALA A 151 9.23 8.48 0.32
C ALA A 151 8.55 9.57 1.17
N LEU A 152 9.13 9.91 2.33
CA LEU A 152 8.57 10.90 3.27
C LEU A 152 9.10 12.32 3.07
N GLU A 153 10.04 12.54 2.15
CA GLU A 153 10.67 13.83 1.94
C GLU A 153 9.65 14.94 1.68
N GLY A 154 9.72 16.01 2.49
CA GLY A 154 8.85 17.17 2.38
C GLY A 154 7.40 16.95 2.85
N LEU A 155 7.09 15.82 3.49
CA LEU A 155 5.82 15.62 4.18
C LEU A 155 5.88 16.23 5.59
N THR A 156 4.76 16.78 6.04
CA THR A 156 4.62 17.24 7.43
C THR A 156 4.45 16.06 8.39
N ALA A 157 4.75 16.24 9.68
CA ALA A 157 4.54 15.23 10.70
C ALA A 157 3.09 14.71 10.75
N GLN A 158 2.11 15.58 10.50
CA GLN A 158 0.70 15.20 10.43
C GLN A 158 0.41 14.29 9.23
N GLN A 159 0.98 14.58 8.07
CA GLN A 159 0.87 13.74 6.87
C GLN A 159 1.52 12.38 7.09
N VAL A 160 2.74 12.35 7.67
CA VAL A 160 3.43 11.10 8.02
C VAL A 160 2.61 10.29 9.03
N ALA A 161 1.98 10.93 10.01
CA ALA A 161 1.12 10.24 10.96
C ALA A 161 -0.14 9.60 10.34
N SER A 162 -0.58 10.06 9.16
CA SER A 162 -1.80 9.58 8.49
C SER A 162 -1.57 8.47 7.46
N LEU A 163 -0.33 8.19 7.07
CA LEU A 163 -0.02 7.12 6.12
C LEU A 163 0.30 5.78 6.80
N VAL A 164 0.33 4.72 6.01
CA VAL A 164 0.74 3.37 6.42
C VAL A 164 2.05 3.03 5.73
N ILE A 165 2.96 2.33 6.42
CA ILE A 165 4.16 1.76 5.81
C ILE A 165 4.04 0.25 5.85
N ALA A 166 4.23 -0.38 4.69
CA ALA A 166 4.20 -1.82 4.50
C ALA A 166 5.61 -2.33 4.17
N TYR A 167 6.21 -3.05 5.11
CA TYR A 167 7.48 -3.72 4.86
C TYR A 167 7.26 -5.05 4.13
N GLU A 168 7.96 -5.22 3.03
CA GLU A 168 7.95 -6.43 2.21
C GLU A 168 9.36 -7.04 2.23
N PRO A 169 9.58 -8.22 2.86
CA PRO A 169 10.82 -8.97 2.66
C PRO A 169 10.80 -9.57 1.24
N ILE A 170 11.26 -8.81 0.22
CA ILE A 170 11.13 -9.16 -1.21
C ILE A 170 11.75 -10.54 -1.49
N TRP A 171 12.85 -10.86 -0.81
CA TRP A 171 13.51 -12.15 -0.89
C TRP A 171 12.67 -13.35 -0.43
N ALA A 172 11.57 -13.12 0.27
CA ALA A 172 10.64 -14.17 0.70
C ALA A 172 9.44 -14.32 -0.26
N ILE A 173 9.17 -13.33 -1.14
CA ILE A 173 8.01 -13.34 -2.03
C ILE A 173 8.24 -14.36 -3.15
N GLY A 174 7.38 -15.39 -3.23
CA GLY A 174 7.41 -16.38 -4.31
C GLY A 174 8.61 -17.33 -4.32
N THR A 175 9.48 -17.29 -3.31
CA THR A 175 10.74 -18.05 -3.27
C THR A 175 10.67 -19.32 -2.43
N GLY A 176 9.59 -19.52 -1.68
CA GLY A 176 9.47 -20.56 -0.67
C GLY A 176 10.24 -20.27 0.63
N LYS A 177 10.97 -19.15 0.71
CA LYS A 177 11.56 -18.64 1.96
C LYS A 177 10.50 -17.88 2.75
N THR A 178 10.65 -17.84 4.06
CA THR A 178 9.79 -17.08 4.96
C THR A 178 10.66 -16.28 5.91
N ALA A 179 10.33 -15.00 6.09
CA ALA A 179 10.99 -14.20 7.12
C ALA A 179 10.64 -14.72 8.52
N THR A 180 11.62 -14.79 9.42
CA THR A 180 11.34 -15.08 10.81
C THR A 180 10.69 -13.88 11.50
N PHE A 181 10.08 -14.12 12.66
CA PHE A 181 9.52 -13.03 13.48
C PHE A 181 10.58 -11.97 13.82
N GLU A 182 11.78 -12.40 14.21
CA GLU A 182 12.89 -11.51 14.57
C GLU A 182 13.36 -10.67 13.38
N GLN A 183 13.42 -11.27 12.18
CA GLN A 183 13.79 -10.56 10.95
C GLN A 183 12.76 -9.48 10.58
N ALA A 184 11.49 -9.79 10.73
CA ALA A 184 10.43 -8.83 10.46
C ALA A 184 10.44 -7.68 11.50
N GLU A 185 10.59 -8.02 12.80
CA GLU A 185 10.61 -7.03 13.87
C GLU A 185 11.82 -6.11 13.77
N GLU A 186 13.01 -6.63 13.45
CA GLU A 186 14.23 -5.84 13.22
C GLU A 186 13.98 -4.69 12.23
N VAL A 187 13.43 -5.02 11.05
CA VAL A 187 13.22 -4.02 10.01
C VAL A 187 12.06 -3.09 10.35
N CYS A 188 10.97 -3.60 10.91
CA CYS A 188 9.86 -2.77 11.37
C CYS A 188 10.28 -1.79 12.47
N ALA A 189 11.18 -2.19 13.37
CA ALA A 189 11.75 -1.30 14.39
C ALA A 189 12.62 -0.22 13.74
N CYS A 190 13.49 -0.58 12.80
CA CYS A 190 14.32 0.35 12.04
C CYS A 190 13.45 1.39 11.29
N ILE A 191 12.37 0.96 10.64
CA ILE A 191 11.41 1.86 9.98
C ILE A 191 10.81 2.85 10.98
N ARG A 192 10.36 2.38 12.16
CA ARG A 192 9.79 3.25 13.19
C ARG A 192 10.78 4.29 13.70
N GLU A 193 12.04 3.92 13.90
CA GLU A 193 13.09 4.87 14.30
C GLU A 193 13.38 5.87 13.18
N THR A 194 13.42 5.42 11.92
CA THR A 194 13.62 6.31 10.76
C THR A 194 12.49 7.35 10.63
N VAL A 195 11.26 6.96 10.91
CA VAL A 195 10.08 7.86 10.86
C VAL A 195 10.10 8.89 12.00
N LYS A 196 10.69 8.56 13.14
CA LYS A 196 10.77 9.48 14.28
C LYS A 196 11.84 10.57 14.13
N ALA A 197 12.88 10.29 13.33
CA ALA A 197 14.02 11.18 13.12
C ALA A 197 13.70 12.35 12.18
#